data_145e7e253ef4cb5fbcdf22c4f49fd7ec
#
_entry.id   145e7e253ef4cb5fbcdf22c4f49fd7ec
#
_cell.length_a   1.000
_cell.length_b   1.000
_cell.length_c   1.000
_cell.angle_alpha   90.00
_cell.angle_beta   90.00
_cell.angle_gamma   90.00
#
_symmetry.space_group_name_H-M   'P 1'
#
loop_
_entity.id
_entity.type
_entity.pdbx_description
1 polymer ?
#
loop_
_entity_poly.entity_id
_entity_poly.type
_entity_poly.pdbx_seq_one_letter_code
_entity_poly.pdbx_strand_id
1 'polypeptide(L)'
;AEFGSTIPFLWQHDHSRPVGQCTVRRVREGLEITAMLVKPEPGMPSQMAARLDEAWAAIKTGLVRGLSVGFRPHEYTYLDGGGLHFLRWELMEVSAVTVPANAECTIRTIKYFDRPFSAASGNRKPVVKIASSAGASAQSITSFHKEKSAMNTG
;
A
#
# COMPACT_ATOMS: atom_id res chain seq x y z
N ALA A 1 -14.52 3.00 6.50
CA ALA A 1 -13.48 2.01 6.27
C ALA A 1 -13.24 1.20 7.54
N GLU A 2 -13.08 -0.09 7.39
CA GLU A 2 -12.75 -1.02 8.46
C GLU A 2 -11.26 -1.38 8.34
N PHE A 3 -10.55 -1.39 9.47
CA PHE A 3 -9.13 -1.71 9.50
C PHE A 3 -8.90 -2.88 10.45
N GLY A 4 -8.19 -3.88 9.99
CA GLY A 4 -7.64 -4.93 10.84
C GLY A 4 -6.57 -4.38 11.78
N SER A 5 -6.25 -5.12 12.83
CA SER A 5 -5.20 -4.73 13.78
C SER A 5 -3.80 -4.69 13.13
N THR A 6 -3.59 -5.46 12.08
CA THR A 6 -2.34 -5.56 11.33
C THR A 6 -2.67 -5.85 9.87
N ILE A 7 -2.12 -5.02 8.98
CA ILE A 7 -2.36 -5.10 7.54
C ILE A 7 -1.04 -5.46 6.86
N PRO A 8 -1.02 -6.41 5.90
CA PRO A 8 0.20 -6.75 5.19
C PRO A 8 0.73 -5.56 4.40
N PHE A 9 2.07 -5.38 4.43
CA PHE A 9 2.79 -4.44 3.58
C PHE A 9 3.46 -5.22 2.46
N LEU A 10 3.02 -4.98 1.23
CA LEU A 10 3.43 -5.74 0.05
C LEU A 10 4.39 -4.95 -0.83
N TRP A 11 5.08 -5.68 -1.68
CA TRP A 11 5.91 -5.13 -2.74
C TRP A 11 5.15 -5.18 -4.06
N GLN A 12 4.86 -4.00 -4.64
CA GLN A 12 4.25 -3.84 -5.97
C GLN A 12 2.89 -4.57 -6.13
N HIS A 13 2.03 -4.57 -5.09
CA HIS A 13 0.75 -5.31 -5.08
C HIS A 13 0.87 -6.83 -5.26
N ASP A 14 2.06 -7.39 -5.13
CA ASP A 14 2.25 -8.82 -5.24
C ASP A 14 1.98 -9.51 -3.89
N HIS A 15 0.88 -10.23 -3.80
CA HIS A 15 0.46 -10.95 -2.61
C HIS A 15 1.44 -12.05 -2.18
N SER A 16 2.29 -12.53 -3.10
CA SER A 16 3.36 -13.48 -2.80
C SER A 16 4.64 -12.81 -2.25
N ARG A 17 4.69 -11.47 -2.26
CA ARG A 17 5.88 -10.69 -1.87
C ARG A 17 5.61 -9.72 -0.71
N PRO A 18 5.21 -10.22 0.47
CA PRO A 18 5.12 -9.38 1.65
C PRO A 18 6.53 -8.93 2.07
N VAL A 19 6.65 -7.66 2.47
CA VAL A 19 7.91 -7.05 2.93
C VAL A 19 7.80 -6.48 4.33
N GLY A 20 6.59 -6.51 4.92
CA GLY A 20 6.36 -5.99 6.26
C GLY A 20 4.89 -5.99 6.64
N GLN A 21 4.59 -5.15 7.60
CA GLN A 21 3.24 -4.96 8.14
C GLN A 21 2.94 -3.49 8.33
N CYS A 22 1.66 -3.12 8.28
CA CYS A 22 1.18 -1.76 8.50
C CYS A 22 0.21 -1.69 9.65
N THR A 23 0.23 -0.54 10.33
CA THR A 23 -0.89 -0.05 11.13
C THR A 23 -1.49 1.17 10.47
N VAL A 24 -2.80 1.32 10.55
CA VAL A 24 -3.55 2.39 9.89
C VAL A 24 -4.36 3.16 10.92
N ARG A 25 -4.32 4.48 10.82
CA ARG A 25 -5.09 5.39 11.66
C ARG A 25 -5.87 6.36 10.79
N ARG A 26 -7.14 6.57 11.11
CA ARG A 26 -7.91 7.63 10.47
C ARG A 26 -7.49 8.99 11.03
N VAL A 27 -7.24 9.92 10.15
CA VAL A 27 -6.97 11.32 10.46
C VAL A 27 -7.93 12.22 9.67
N ARG A 28 -7.94 13.51 9.96
CA ARG A 28 -8.83 14.45 9.29
C ARG A 28 -8.62 14.48 7.77
N GLU A 29 -7.37 14.36 7.35
CA GLU A 29 -6.92 14.43 5.96
C GLU A 29 -7.02 13.09 5.22
N GLY A 30 -7.44 12.00 5.89
CA GLY A 30 -7.55 10.68 5.27
C GLY A 30 -7.02 9.54 6.15
N LEU A 31 -6.09 8.75 5.63
CA LEU A 31 -5.47 7.64 6.35
C LEU A 31 -3.99 7.92 6.60
N GLU A 32 -3.58 7.83 7.86
CA GLU A 32 -2.17 7.77 8.21
C GLU A 32 -1.76 6.31 8.34
N ILE A 33 -0.74 5.94 7.58
CA ILE A 33 -0.21 4.58 7.53
C ILE A 33 1.19 4.56 8.13
N THR A 34 1.42 3.65 9.04
CA THR A 34 2.75 3.34 9.56
C THR A 34 3.13 1.95 9.12
N ALA A 35 4.09 1.84 8.19
CA ALA A 35 4.61 0.57 7.71
C ALA A 35 5.91 0.21 8.42
N MET A 36 6.06 -1.07 8.73
CA MET A 36 7.27 -1.65 9.29
C MET A 36 7.80 -2.68 8.28
N LEU A 37 8.98 -2.40 7.72
CA LEU A 37 9.66 -3.37 6.88
C LEU A 37 10.43 -4.36 7.76
N VAL A 38 10.43 -5.62 7.33
CA VAL A 38 11.23 -6.66 7.95
C VAL A 38 12.69 -6.50 7.51
N LYS A 39 13.61 -6.55 8.46
CA LYS A 39 15.05 -6.56 8.16
C LYS A 39 15.49 -8.00 7.89
N PRO A 40 16.31 -8.26 6.87
CA PRO A 40 16.89 -9.58 6.68
C PRO A 40 17.70 -10.02 7.90
N GLU A 41 17.53 -11.28 8.29
CA GLU A 41 18.24 -11.89 9.41
C GLU A 41 19.06 -13.10 8.94
N PRO A 42 20.16 -13.46 9.63
CA PRO A 42 20.91 -14.67 9.34
C PRO A 42 20.01 -15.91 9.39
N GLY A 43 20.11 -16.77 8.37
CA GLY A 43 19.29 -17.97 8.25
C GLY A 43 17.99 -17.80 7.47
N MET A 44 17.63 -16.59 7.06
CA MET A 44 16.54 -16.42 6.11
C MET A 44 16.87 -17.04 4.74
N PRO A 45 15.87 -17.59 4.02
CA PRO A 45 16.04 -17.98 2.63
C PRO A 45 16.56 -16.82 1.78
N SER A 46 17.55 -17.07 0.94
CA SER A 46 18.25 -16.02 0.16
C SER A 46 17.30 -15.17 -0.69
N GLN A 47 16.28 -15.76 -1.30
CA GLN A 47 15.28 -15.04 -2.08
C GLN A 47 14.43 -14.09 -1.21
N MET A 48 14.12 -14.50 0.01
CA MET A 48 13.38 -13.64 0.95
C MET A 48 14.26 -12.48 1.40
N ALA A 49 15.49 -12.74 1.80
CA ALA A 49 16.44 -11.70 2.21
C ALA A 49 16.67 -10.69 1.08
N ALA A 50 16.95 -11.16 -0.14
CA ALA A 50 17.13 -10.30 -1.31
C ALA A 50 15.93 -9.40 -1.59
N ARG A 51 14.71 -9.92 -1.48
CA ARG A 51 13.48 -9.14 -1.65
C ARG A 51 13.35 -8.03 -0.60
N LEU A 52 13.66 -8.32 0.65
CA LEU A 52 13.59 -7.36 1.74
C LEU A 52 14.64 -6.25 1.57
N ASP A 53 15.85 -6.61 1.17
CA ASP A 53 16.93 -5.67 0.86
C ASP A 53 16.59 -4.80 -0.37
N GLU A 54 16.03 -5.40 -1.43
CA GLU A 54 15.55 -4.68 -2.62
C GLU A 54 14.51 -3.63 -2.23
N ALA A 55 13.48 -4.04 -1.50
CA ALA A 55 12.41 -3.14 -1.09
C ALA A 55 12.94 -1.99 -0.23
N TRP A 56 13.78 -2.29 0.76
CA TRP A 56 14.41 -1.29 1.61
C TRP A 56 15.27 -0.31 0.81
N ALA A 57 16.17 -0.81 -0.05
CA ALA A 57 17.05 0.01 -0.86
C ALA A 57 16.27 0.92 -1.82
N ALA A 58 15.25 0.38 -2.51
CA ALA A 58 14.44 1.14 -3.45
C ALA A 58 13.64 2.27 -2.77
N ILE A 59 13.08 2.01 -1.59
CA ILE A 59 12.37 3.02 -0.80
C ILE A 59 13.35 4.07 -0.26
N LYS A 60 14.48 3.64 0.29
CA LYS A 60 15.50 4.54 0.86
C LYS A 60 16.10 5.48 -0.18
N THR A 61 16.37 4.99 -1.37
CA THR A 61 16.93 5.80 -2.47
C THR A 61 15.88 6.63 -3.21
N GLY A 62 14.59 6.43 -2.90
CA GLY A 62 13.50 7.12 -3.55
C GLY A 62 13.17 6.62 -4.95
N LEU A 63 13.66 5.45 -5.35
CA LEU A 63 13.23 4.77 -6.58
C LEU A 63 11.77 4.35 -6.50
N VAL A 64 11.32 3.93 -5.32
CA VAL A 64 9.93 3.64 -5.00
C VAL A 64 9.47 4.63 -3.95
N ARG A 65 8.51 5.49 -4.30
CA ARG A 65 7.98 6.55 -3.42
C ARG A 65 6.47 6.46 -3.24
N GLY A 66 5.81 5.69 -4.07
CA GLY A 66 4.35 5.57 -4.08
C GLY A 66 3.86 4.60 -3.02
N LEU A 67 2.68 4.90 -2.51
CA LEU A 67 1.87 3.97 -1.76
C LEU A 67 0.56 3.75 -2.46
N SER A 68 0.14 2.52 -2.44
CA SER A 68 -1.16 2.12 -2.93
C SER A 68 -1.84 1.21 -1.93
N VAL A 69 -3.15 1.16 -1.98
CA VAL A 69 -3.97 0.34 -1.09
C VAL A 69 -4.79 -0.65 -1.89
N GLY A 70 -4.84 -1.89 -1.44
CA GLY A 70 -5.81 -2.85 -1.90
C GLY A 70 -6.99 -2.89 -0.93
N PHE A 71 -8.21 -2.78 -1.43
CA PHE A 71 -9.40 -2.77 -0.62
C PHE A 71 -10.53 -3.58 -1.24
N ARG A 72 -11.45 -4.03 -0.39
CA ARG A 72 -12.68 -4.71 -0.79
C ARG A 72 -13.86 -3.76 -0.58
N PRO A 73 -14.59 -3.36 -1.63
CA PRO A 73 -15.82 -2.58 -1.47
C PRO A 73 -16.94 -3.47 -0.91
N HIS A 74 -17.69 -2.93 0.03
CA HIS A 74 -18.92 -3.54 0.58
C HIS A 74 -20.15 -2.77 0.14
N GLU A 75 -20.06 -1.43 0.09
CA GLU A 75 -21.15 -0.55 -0.33
C GLU A 75 -20.59 0.57 -1.19
N TYR A 76 -21.26 0.85 -2.29
CA TYR A 76 -20.91 1.95 -3.18
C TYR A 76 -22.13 2.54 -3.85
N THR A 77 -22.01 3.75 -4.38
CA THR A 77 -23.01 4.41 -5.22
C THR A 77 -22.34 4.94 -6.49
N TYR A 78 -23.14 5.09 -7.53
CA TYR A 78 -22.68 5.71 -8.77
C TYR A 78 -22.72 7.23 -8.64
N LEU A 79 -21.76 7.91 -9.24
CA LEU A 79 -21.73 9.37 -9.34
C LEU A 79 -22.34 9.81 -10.68
N ASP A 80 -23.05 10.95 -10.70
CA ASP A 80 -23.71 11.48 -11.90
C ASP A 80 -22.74 11.75 -13.05
N GLY A 81 -21.48 12.08 -12.75
CA GLY A 81 -20.39 12.28 -13.72
C GLY A 81 -19.62 11.02 -14.12
N GLY A 82 -20.10 9.84 -13.71
CA GLY A 82 -19.38 8.57 -13.83
C GLY A 82 -18.41 8.32 -12.69
N GLY A 83 -18.12 7.05 -12.44
CA GLY A 83 -17.29 6.60 -11.33
C GLY A 83 -18.10 6.06 -10.15
N LEU A 84 -17.41 5.61 -9.13
CA LEU A 84 -17.98 4.98 -7.94
C LEU A 84 -17.57 5.76 -6.69
N HIS A 85 -18.53 5.99 -5.81
CA HIS A 85 -18.30 6.46 -4.46
C HIS A 85 -18.44 5.29 -3.49
N PHE A 86 -17.33 4.87 -2.87
CA PHE A 86 -17.31 3.79 -1.91
C PHE A 86 -17.78 4.28 -0.54
N LEU A 87 -18.93 3.81 -0.09
CA LEU A 87 -19.54 4.19 1.18
C LEU A 87 -18.96 3.36 2.33
N ARG A 88 -18.80 2.04 2.10
CA ARG A 88 -18.21 1.12 3.05
C ARG A 88 -17.21 0.19 2.35
N TRP A 89 -16.02 0.05 2.89
CA TRP A 89 -14.96 -0.77 2.34
C TRP A 89 -13.98 -1.21 3.42
N GLU A 90 -13.32 -2.31 3.16
CA GLU A 90 -12.33 -2.95 4.02
C GLU A 90 -10.94 -2.79 3.39
N LEU A 91 -9.97 -2.35 4.17
CA LEU A 91 -8.58 -2.26 3.73
C LEU A 91 -7.93 -3.65 3.84
N MET A 92 -7.47 -4.19 2.72
CA MET A 92 -6.91 -5.53 2.62
C MET A 92 -5.39 -5.53 2.71
N GLU A 93 -4.72 -4.58 2.07
CA GLU A 93 -3.27 -4.47 2.03
C GLU A 93 -2.83 -3.03 1.74
N VAL A 94 -1.58 -2.76 2.04
CA VAL A 94 -0.87 -1.55 1.61
C VAL A 94 0.38 -1.98 0.87
N SER A 95 0.69 -1.32 -0.24
CA SER A 95 1.86 -1.65 -1.06
C SER A 95 2.77 -0.46 -1.28
N ALA A 96 4.08 -0.72 -1.23
CA ALA A 96 5.06 0.17 -1.83
C ALA A 96 5.09 -0.07 -3.33
N VAL A 97 4.86 0.98 -4.12
CA VAL A 97 4.71 0.88 -5.58
C VAL A 97 5.50 1.95 -6.32
N THR A 98 5.89 1.63 -7.54
CA THR A 98 6.54 2.59 -8.44
C THR A 98 5.53 3.63 -8.93
N VAL A 99 4.32 3.19 -9.26
CA VAL A 99 3.23 4.04 -9.75
C VAL A 99 2.01 3.83 -8.83
N PRO A 100 1.71 4.76 -7.93
CA PRO A 100 0.56 4.67 -7.05
C PRO A 100 -0.74 4.97 -7.82
N ALA A 101 -1.84 4.33 -7.40
CA ALA A 101 -3.18 4.61 -7.95
C ALA A 101 -3.62 6.07 -7.70
N ASN A 102 -3.16 6.67 -6.59
CA ASN A 102 -3.31 8.09 -6.31
C ASN A 102 -1.92 8.71 -6.20
N ALA A 103 -1.61 9.66 -7.09
CA ALA A 103 -0.31 10.34 -7.19
C ALA A 103 0.06 11.11 -5.90
N GLU A 104 -0.92 11.48 -5.08
CA GLU A 104 -0.69 12.18 -3.81
C GLU A 104 -0.30 11.22 -2.66
N CYS A 105 -0.49 9.91 -2.84
CA CYS A 105 -0.12 8.90 -1.86
C CYS A 105 1.38 8.61 -1.93
N THR A 106 2.17 9.36 -1.16
CA THR A 106 3.62 9.28 -1.18
C THR A 106 4.20 8.93 0.19
N ILE A 107 5.35 8.26 0.18
CA ILE A 107 6.15 8.00 1.37
C ILE A 107 6.86 9.30 1.76
N ARG A 108 6.52 9.88 2.92
CA ARG A 108 7.06 11.17 3.37
C ARG A 108 8.28 11.05 4.27
N THR A 109 8.36 10.00 5.06
CA THR A 109 9.42 9.84 6.06
C THR A 109 9.87 8.41 6.13
N ILE A 110 11.19 8.19 6.04
CA ILE A 110 11.82 6.90 6.23
C ILE A 110 12.77 7.03 7.42
N LYS A 111 12.63 6.15 8.41
CA LYS A 111 13.56 6.07 9.54
C LYS A 111 14.19 4.69 9.56
N TYR A 112 15.51 4.65 9.65
CA TYR A 112 16.28 3.44 9.86
C TYR A 112 16.27 3.09 11.35
N PHE A 113 16.02 1.83 11.67
CA PHE A 113 16.11 1.31 13.02
C PHE A 113 16.98 0.06 13.06
N ASP A 114 18.13 0.19 13.69
CA ASP A 114 19.09 -0.88 13.92
C ASP A 114 18.70 -1.78 15.09
N ARG A 115 17.52 -2.41 15.06
CA ARG A 115 17.21 -3.44 16.06
C ARG A 115 16.60 -4.67 15.41
N PRO A 116 17.11 -5.87 15.76
CA PRO A 116 16.51 -7.11 15.32
C PRO A 116 15.07 -7.21 15.84
N PHE A 117 14.20 -7.78 15.01
CA PHE A 117 12.81 -8.07 15.36
C PHE A 117 12.81 -9.18 16.43
N SER A 118 12.77 -8.82 17.68
CA SER A 118 12.49 -9.76 18.77
C SER A 118 10.98 -9.86 18.95
N ALA A 119 10.43 -11.04 18.73
CA ALA A 119 9.01 -11.35 18.88
C ALA A 119 8.49 -11.24 20.34
N ALA A 120 9.34 -10.87 21.30
CA ALA A 120 9.00 -10.76 22.69
C ALA A 120 9.76 -9.60 23.34
N SER A 121 9.26 -8.39 23.24
CA SER A 121 9.44 -7.35 24.26
C SER A 121 8.82 -6.05 23.79
N GLY A 122 7.83 -5.57 24.51
CA GLY A 122 7.19 -4.28 24.24
C GLY A 122 8.20 -3.13 24.36
N ASN A 123 8.15 -2.28 23.40
CA ASN A 123 8.40 -0.86 23.36
C ASN A 123 9.30 -0.41 22.20
N ARG A 124 8.67 0.44 21.40
CA ARG A 124 9.16 1.34 20.33
C ARG A 124 9.46 0.70 18.99
N LYS A 125 8.44 0.79 18.14
CA LYS A 125 8.37 0.33 16.75
C LYS A 125 9.02 1.34 15.81
N PRO A 126 9.71 0.89 14.76
CA PRO A 126 10.13 1.75 13.66
C PRO A 126 8.91 2.34 12.95
N VAL A 127 8.90 3.64 12.74
CA VAL A 127 7.75 4.35 12.18
C VAL A 127 8.11 4.91 10.82
N VAL A 128 7.49 4.38 9.77
CA VAL A 128 7.37 5.08 8.50
C VAL A 128 6.07 5.87 8.57
N LYS A 129 6.14 7.17 8.72
CA LYS A 129 4.95 8.02 8.67
C LYS A 129 4.63 8.36 7.22
N ILE A 130 3.48 7.95 6.80
CA ILE A 130 2.94 8.21 5.49
C ILE A 130 1.69 9.05 5.71
N ALA A 131 1.69 10.26 5.21
CA ALA A 131 0.49 11.07 5.18
C ALA A 131 -0.09 11.02 3.76
N SER A 132 -1.30 10.54 3.64
CA SER A 132 -2.13 10.70 2.47
C SER A 132 -2.83 12.05 2.63
N SER A 133 -2.65 12.98 1.69
CA SER A 133 -3.48 14.18 1.65
C SER A 133 -4.91 13.77 1.33
N ALA A 134 -5.84 14.24 2.14
CA ALA A 134 -7.25 13.97 2.00
C ALA A 134 -7.81 14.54 0.72
N GLY A 135 -8.75 13.84 0.15
CA GLY A 135 -9.55 14.30 -0.95
C GLY A 135 -9.48 13.46 -2.19
N ALA A 136 -9.13 12.19 -2.06
CA ALA A 136 -9.39 11.26 -3.14
C ALA A 136 -10.89 10.96 -3.16
N SER A 137 -11.66 11.79 -3.85
CA SER A 137 -12.76 11.22 -4.62
C SER A 137 -12.16 10.08 -5.43
N ALA A 138 -12.66 8.87 -5.26
CA ALA A 138 -12.25 7.73 -6.06
C ALA A 138 -12.66 7.98 -7.52
N GLN A 139 -11.88 8.81 -8.21
CA GLN A 139 -12.07 9.05 -9.63
C GLN A 139 -11.41 7.91 -10.37
N SER A 140 -12.29 7.03 -10.83
CA SER A 140 -12.15 6.30 -12.08
C SER A 140 -10.93 5.42 -12.27
N ILE A 141 -11.02 4.19 -11.77
CA ILE A 141 -10.44 3.06 -12.52
C ILE A 141 -11.54 2.51 -13.41
N THR A 142 -11.90 3.22 -14.47
CA THR A 142 -12.80 2.72 -15.51
C THR A 142 -12.45 3.34 -16.85
N SER A 143 -11.28 2.98 -17.39
CA SER A 143 -11.07 3.15 -18.82
C SER A 143 -10.03 2.19 -19.42
N PHE A 144 -10.04 0.92 -19.02
CA PHE A 144 -9.28 -0.10 -19.75
C PHE A 144 -10.10 -1.37 -19.95
N HIS A 145 -11.29 -1.26 -20.54
CA HIS A 145 -11.94 -2.41 -21.19
C HIS A 145 -13.11 -1.93 -22.06
N LYS A 146 -12.82 -1.23 -23.15
CA LYS A 146 -13.76 -1.15 -24.27
C LYS A 146 -13.07 -0.76 -25.58
N GLU A 147 -12.19 -1.63 -26.05
CA GLU A 147 -11.84 -1.64 -27.47
C GLU A 147 -11.32 -3.02 -27.86
N LYS A 148 -12.25 -3.96 -28.07
CA LYS A 148 -12.09 -5.12 -28.95
C LYS A 148 -13.46 -5.75 -29.17
N SER A 149 -14.29 -5.12 -29.95
CA SER A 149 -15.36 -5.82 -30.69
C SER A 149 -16.00 -4.86 -31.69
N ALA A 150 -15.32 -4.59 -32.80
CA ALA A 150 -15.92 -4.15 -34.03
C ALA A 150 -14.87 -4.20 -35.15
N MET A 151 -14.59 -5.39 -35.63
CA MET A 151 -14.07 -5.62 -36.99
C MET A 151 -14.22 -7.10 -37.29
N ASN A 152 -15.38 -7.49 -37.73
CA ASN A 152 -15.54 -8.52 -38.73
C ASN A 152 -17.01 -8.64 -39.12
N THR A 153 -17.39 -7.92 -40.17
CA THR A 153 -18.41 -8.30 -41.14
C THR A 153 -18.37 -7.26 -42.29
N GLY A 154 -17.97 -7.72 -43.45
CA GLY A 154 -17.98 -6.97 -44.71
C GLY A 154 -16.96 -7.53 -45.65
#